data_da1711d3c815b4cc53aae1e87c0d8201
#
_entry.id   da1711d3c815b4cc53aae1e87c0d8201
#
_cell.length_a   1.000
_cell.length_b   1.000
_cell.length_c   1.000
_cell.angle_alpha   90.00
_cell.angle_beta   90.00
_cell.angle_gamma   90.00
#
_symmetry.space_group_name_H-M   'P 1'
#
loop_
_entity.id
_entity.type
_entity.pdbx_description
1 polymer ?
#
loop_
_entity_poly.entity_id
_entity_poly.type
_entity_poly.pdbx_seq_one_letter_code
_entity_poly.pdbx_strand_id
1 'polypeptide(L)'
;KKKTHTLKNYFKNLALFCVLSEVPYQLFNQEPFTTLNVMPTLLLGFLLVVLGESKHKYATLQFVSLLVVTTLLSNFIMYSVWGVLLIVFLYLFFKTTNVRSKKYFLMISVLLTSLANIFNWLIGGYYTDMTTYSLAFSFAVSSAIATCIGAQFLLKGQHMNIPFEVPPVGKWAYWFYPVHLVIIWILFKFA
;
A
#
# COMPACT_ATOMS: atom_id res chain seq x y z
N LYS A 1 20.72 14.08 -12.02
CA LYS A 1 21.16 14.20 -10.61
C LYS A 1 20.00 14.53 -9.65
N LYS A 2 19.10 15.48 -9.98
CA LYS A 2 17.97 15.87 -9.10
C LYS A 2 16.98 14.72 -8.82
N LYS A 3 16.62 13.93 -9.83
CA LYS A 3 15.66 12.81 -9.72
C LYS A 3 16.19 11.67 -8.81
N THR A 4 17.47 11.32 -8.90
CA THR A 4 18.11 10.28 -8.06
C THR A 4 18.20 10.68 -6.60
N HIS A 5 18.45 11.97 -6.31
CA HIS A 5 18.47 12.48 -4.94
C HIS A 5 17.07 12.42 -4.30
N THR A 6 16.02 12.73 -5.07
CA THR A 6 14.64 12.64 -4.61
C THR A 6 14.23 11.20 -4.27
N LEU A 7 14.59 10.23 -5.12
CA LEU A 7 14.29 8.81 -4.86
C LEU A 7 15.02 8.28 -3.62
N LYS A 8 16.29 8.65 -3.42
CA LYS A 8 17.05 8.27 -2.22
C LYS A 8 16.43 8.83 -0.94
N ASN A 9 16.01 10.09 -0.97
CA ASN A 9 15.35 10.71 0.18
C ASN A 9 13.99 10.09 0.47
N TYR A 10 13.22 9.76 -0.58
CA TYR A 10 11.96 9.05 -0.44
C TYR A 10 12.16 7.69 0.21
N PHE A 11 13.13 6.90 -0.29
CA PHE A 11 13.49 5.61 0.29
C PHE A 11 13.88 5.73 1.77
N LYS A 12 14.78 6.67 2.10
CA LYS A 12 15.22 6.89 3.49
C LYS A 12 14.06 7.23 4.42
N ASN A 13 13.19 8.13 3.98
CA ASN A 13 12.03 8.51 4.78
C ASN A 13 11.09 7.32 4.97
N LEU A 14 10.79 6.59 3.90
CA LEU A 14 9.89 5.44 3.96
C LEU A 14 10.47 4.33 4.87
N ALA A 15 11.77 4.02 4.76
CA ALA A 15 12.44 3.06 5.62
C ALA A 15 12.47 3.51 7.09
N LEU A 16 12.73 4.80 7.35
CA LEU A 16 12.67 5.34 8.70
C LEU A 16 11.27 5.19 9.30
N PHE A 17 10.24 5.52 8.54
CA PHE A 17 8.86 5.43 9.02
C PHE A 17 8.33 3.98 9.09
N CYS A 18 8.93 3.01 8.39
CA CYS A 18 8.70 1.60 8.67
C CYS A 18 9.00 1.27 10.14
N VAL A 19 10.14 1.74 10.65
CA VAL A 19 10.57 1.48 12.03
C VAL A 19 9.77 2.33 13.03
N LEU A 20 9.64 3.64 12.77
CA LEU A 20 8.94 4.55 13.69
C LEU A 20 7.46 4.22 13.85
N SER A 21 6.80 3.76 12.80
CA SER A 21 5.37 3.42 12.83
C SER A 21 5.11 2.04 13.42
N GLU A 22 6.13 1.21 13.58
CA GLU A 22 5.97 -0.12 14.14
C GLU A 22 5.53 -0.06 15.61
N VAL A 23 6.13 0.83 16.39
CA VAL A 23 5.80 0.97 17.82
C VAL A 23 4.32 1.30 18.03
N PRO A 24 3.75 2.39 17.46
CA PRO A 24 2.33 2.68 17.63
C PRO A 24 1.42 1.61 16.99
N TYR A 25 1.87 0.94 15.93
CA TYR A 25 1.11 -0.14 15.33
C TYR A 25 1.00 -1.35 16.27
N GLN A 26 2.09 -1.77 16.90
CA GLN A 26 2.09 -2.90 17.82
C GLN A 26 1.35 -2.58 19.13
N LEU A 27 1.31 -1.31 19.57
CA LEU A 27 0.48 -0.88 20.68
C LEU A 27 -1.02 -0.94 20.38
N PHE A 28 -1.38 -0.65 19.10
CA PHE A 28 -2.77 -0.74 18.64
C PHE A 28 -3.20 -2.18 18.36
N ASN A 29 -2.28 -3.03 17.87
CA ASN A 29 -2.56 -4.42 17.54
C ASN A 29 -2.74 -5.25 18.83
N GLN A 30 -3.89 -5.90 18.98
CA GLN A 30 -4.19 -6.74 20.15
C GLN A 30 -3.32 -7.99 20.21
N GLU A 31 -2.81 -8.45 19.06
CA GLU A 31 -1.88 -9.58 18.93
C GLU A 31 -0.52 -9.06 18.44
N PRO A 32 0.36 -8.61 19.35
CA PRO A 32 1.63 -8.01 18.96
C PRO A 32 2.51 -8.99 18.16
N PHE A 33 3.22 -8.45 17.19
CA PHE A 33 4.19 -9.16 16.35
C PHE A 33 3.63 -10.23 15.39
N THR A 34 2.32 -10.31 15.20
CA THR A 34 1.73 -11.20 14.18
C THR A 34 1.92 -10.65 12.77
N THR A 35 1.78 -9.33 12.61
CA THR A 35 2.00 -8.64 11.34
C THR A 35 2.77 -7.34 11.55
N LEU A 36 3.53 -6.94 10.54
CA LEU A 36 4.16 -5.62 10.45
C LEU A 36 3.14 -4.58 9.99
N ASN A 37 3.40 -3.30 10.30
CA ASN A 37 2.58 -2.19 9.83
C ASN A 37 2.56 -2.06 8.30
N VAL A 38 1.77 -1.15 7.74
CA VAL A 38 1.62 -0.96 6.27
C VAL A 38 2.87 -0.42 5.57
N MET A 39 3.77 0.25 6.28
CA MET A 39 4.93 0.92 5.68
C MET A 39 5.91 -0.04 4.97
N PRO A 40 6.22 -1.26 5.49
CA PRO A 40 6.96 -2.28 4.75
C PRO A 40 6.31 -2.68 3.43
N THR A 41 4.97 -2.79 3.37
CA THR A 41 4.25 -3.04 2.11
C THR A 41 4.54 -1.95 1.07
N LEU A 42 4.46 -0.67 1.51
CA LEU A 42 4.77 0.49 0.65
C LEU A 42 6.23 0.51 0.22
N LEU A 43 7.16 0.18 1.11
CA LEU A 43 8.59 0.13 0.83
C LEU A 43 8.92 -0.96 -0.20
N LEU A 44 8.39 -2.15 -0.03
CA LEU A 44 8.62 -3.28 -0.96
C LEU A 44 8.02 -2.99 -2.34
N GLY A 45 6.80 -2.45 -2.39
CA GLY A 45 6.19 -2.02 -3.66
C GLY A 45 6.99 -0.93 -4.37
N PHE A 46 7.49 0.06 -3.63
CA PHE A 46 8.37 1.10 -4.16
C PHE A 46 9.67 0.49 -4.72
N LEU A 47 10.32 -0.43 -3.99
CA LEU A 47 11.54 -1.09 -4.45
C LEU A 47 11.30 -1.91 -5.73
N LEU A 48 10.18 -2.65 -5.82
CA LEU A 48 9.82 -3.37 -7.05
C LEU A 48 9.64 -2.41 -8.23
N VAL A 49 8.98 -1.27 -8.03
CA VAL A 49 8.84 -0.23 -9.07
C VAL A 49 10.22 0.29 -9.51
N VAL A 50 11.11 0.60 -8.57
CA VAL A 50 12.46 1.11 -8.89
C VAL A 50 13.27 0.06 -9.65
N LEU A 51 13.21 -1.22 -9.25
CA LEU A 51 13.89 -2.31 -9.95
C LEU A 51 13.31 -2.55 -11.33
N GLY A 52 11.98 -2.51 -11.49
CA GLY A 52 11.30 -2.65 -12.79
C GLY A 52 11.64 -1.53 -13.78
N GLU A 53 11.99 -0.33 -13.29
CA GLU A 53 12.45 0.80 -14.12
C GLU A 53 13.96 0.82 -14.35
N SER A 54 14.70 -0.01 -13.63
CA SER A 54 16.15 -0.02 -13.70
C SER A 54 16.66 -0.72 -14.97
N LYS A 55 17.61 -0.10 -15.63
CA LYS A 55 18.34 -0.69 -16.79
C LYS A 55 19.60 -1.45 -16.37
N HIS A 56 19.79 -1.67 -15.07
CA HIS A 56 20.96 -2.39 -14.57
C HIS A 56 20.93 -3.87 -15.00
N LYS A 57 22.07 -4.44 -15.30
CA LYS A 57 22.23 -5.83 -15.80
C LYS A 57 21.50 -6.89 -14.95
N TYR A 58 21.49 -6.70 -13.63
CA TYR A 58 20.90 -7.64 -12.68
C TYR A 58 19.50 -7.19 -12.15
N ALA A 59 18.92 -6.12 -12.70
CA ALA A 59 17.67 -5.58 -12.18
C ALA A 59 16.52 -6.57 -12.24
N THR A 60 16.40 -7.35 -13.31
CA THR A 60 15.37 -8.39 -13.45
C THR A 60 15.54 -9.49 -12.39
N LEU A 61 16.78 -9.96 -12.17
CA LEU A 61 17.07 -10.95 -11.14
C LEU A 61 16.72 -10.42 -9.75
N GLN A 62 17.10 -9.18 -9.45
CA GLN A 62 16.78 -8.52 -8.17
C GLN A 62 15.28 -8.34 -7.99
N PHE A 63 14.55 -7.98 -9.05
CA PHE A 63 13.08 -7.86 -9.04
C PHE A 63 12.42 -9.21 -8.70
N VAL A 64 12.82 -10.27 -9.40
CA VAL A 64 12.27 -11.61 -9.15
C VAL A 64 12.63 -12.10 -7.76
N SER A 65 13.88 -11.93 -7.32
CA SER A 65 14.32 -12.31 -5.98
C SER A 65 13.53 -11.57 -4.89
N LEU A 66 13.33 -10.26 -5.05
CA LEU A 66 12.56 -9.46 -4.11
C LEU A 66 11.09 -9.90 -4.08
N LEU A 67 10.50 -10.21 -5.23
CA LEU A 67 9.14 -10.72 -5.31
C LEU A 67 8.99 -12.08 -4.61
N VAL A 68 9.94 -12.99 -4.80
CA VAL A 68 9.97 -14.30 -4.11
C VAL A 68 10.08 -14.10 -2.60
N VAL A 69 11.01 -13.27 -2.12
CA VAL A 69 11.16 -12.96 -0.69
C VAL A 69 9.87 -12.34 -0.13
N THR A 70 9.26 -11.41 -0.85
CA THR A 70 7.97 -10.80 -0.45
C THR A 70 6.87 -11.84 -0.33
N THR A 71 6.81 -12.81 -1.25
CA THR A 71 5.83 -13.89 -1.22
C THR A 71 6.04 -14.82 -0.03
N LEU A 72 7.30 -15.17 0.27
CA LEU A 72 7.63 -15.99 1.45
C LEU A 72 7.32 -15.29 2.78
N LEU A 73 7.47 -13.96 2.82
CA LEU A 73 7.18 -13.14 3.99
C LEU A 73 5.73 -12.63 4.03
N SER A 74 4.85 -13.08 3.14
CA SER A 74 3.51 -12.52 2.96
C SER A 74 2.64 -12.57 4.21
N ASN A 75 2.82 -13.55 5.09
CA ASN A 75 2.08 -13.67 6.35
C ASN A 75 2.47 -12.60 7.39
N PHE A 76 3.69 -12.04 7.29
CA PHE A 76 4.18 -10.99 8.19
C PHE A 76 3.92 -9.59 7.64
N ILE A 77 3.55 -9.46 6.37
CA ILE A 77 3.35 -8.17 5.69
C ILE A 77 1.86 -7.87 5.66
N MET A 78 1.49 -6.72 6.25
CA MET A 78 0.12 -6.22 6.14
C MET A 78 -0.28 -6.13 4.65
N TYR A 79 -1.43 -6.66 4.29
CA TYR A 79 -1.91 -6.79 2.91
C TYR A 79 -1.14 -7.80 2.04
N SER A 80 -0.21 -8.60 2.61
CA SER A 80 0.46 -9.69 1.90
C SER A 80 1.18 -9.23 0.61
N VAL A 81 1.58 -10.13 -0.26
CA VAL A 81 2.13 -9.85 -1.59
C VAL A 81 1.14 -9.08 -2.49
N TRP A 82 -0.17 -9.22 -2.26
CA TRP A 82 -1.21 -8.54 -3.04
C TRP A 82 -1.15 -7.02 -2.88
N GLY A 83 -0.94 -6.53 -1.65
CA GLY A 83 -0.75 -5.10 -1.39
C GLY A 83 0.53 -4.55 -2.01
N VAL A 84 1.61 -5.34 -2.03
CA VAL A 84 2.87 -4.95 -2.67
C VAL A 84 2.72 -4.87 -4.19
N LEU A 85 2.06 -5.84 -4.82
CA LEU A 85 1.77 -5.83 -6.26
C LEU A 85 0.81 -4.71 -6.66
N LEU A 86 -0.15 -4.37 -5.81
CA LEU A 86 -1.06 -3.25 -6.02
C LEU A 86 -0.29 -1.96 -6.35
N ILE A 87 0.79 -1.67 -5.62
CA ILE A 87 1.61 -0.47 -5.83
C ILE A 87 2.26 -0.49 -7.22
N VAL A 88 2.75 -1.66 -7.65
CA VAL A 88 3.35 -1.84 -8.98
C VAL A 88 2.32 -1.59 -10.08
N PHE A 89 1.12 -2.17 -9.97
CA PHE A 89 0.08 -2.01 -10.99
C PHE A 89 -0.55 -0.62 -11.00
N LEU A 90 -0.70 0.05 -9.87
CA LEU A 90 -1.08 1.46 -9.81
C LEU A 90 -0.01 2.35 -10.46
N TYR A 91 1.27 2.08 -10.22
CA TYR A 91 2.35 2.79 -10.91
C TYR A 91 2.25 2.62 -12.44
N LEU A 92 2.04 1.40 -12.94
CA LEU A 92 1.86 1.12 -14.36
C LEU A 92 0.62 1.80 -14.94
N PHE A 93 -0.48 1.84 -14.17
CA PHE A 93 -1.70 2.57 -14.53
C PHE A 93 -1.44 4.07 -14.75
N PHE A 94 -0.70 4.72 -13.83
CA PHE A 94 -0.39 6.15 -13.97
C PHE A 94 0.67 6.44 -15.03
N LYS A 95 1.59 5.52 -15.26
CA LYS A 95 2.67 5.67 -16.25
C LYS A 95 2.19 5.49 -17.68
N THR A 96 1.26 4.57 -17.94
CA THR A 96 0.83 4.24 -19.31
C THR A 96 -0.08 5.32 -19.89
N THR A 97 0.13 5.64 -21.18
CA THR A 97 -0.72 6.55 -21.94
C THR A 97 -1.79 5.80 -22.76
N ASN A 98 -1.56 4.51 -23.07
CA ASN A 98 -2.48 3.69 -23.83
C ASN A 98 -3.75 3.39 -23.03
N VAL A 99 -4.90 3.82 -23.54
CA VAL A 99 -6.21 3.71 -22.87
C VAL A 99 -6.58 2.26 -22.57
N ARG A 100 -6.30 1.31 -23.48
CA ARG A 100 -6.60 -0.11 -23.28
C ARG A 100 -5.75 -0.69 -22.13
N SER A 101 -4.43 -0.49 -22.18
CA SER A 101 -3.51 -0.93 -21.12
C SER A 101 -3.85 -0.30 -19.76
N LYS A 102 -4.25 0.97 -19.76
CA LYS A 102 -4.68 1.70 -18.58
C LYS A 102 -5.89 1.03 -17.92
N LYS A 103 -6.91 0.64 -18.69
CA LYS A 103 -8.07 -0.10 -18.18
C LYS A 103 -7.66 -1.44 -17.56
N TYR A 104 -6.77 -2.21 -18.22
CA TYR A 104 -6.27 -3.48 -17.68
C TYR A 104 -5.52 -3.29 -16.36
N PHE A 105 -4.63 -2.31 -16.26
CA PHE A 105 -3.88 -2.07 -15.02
C PHE A 105 -4.80 -1.62 -13.89
N LEU A 106 -5.85 -0.82 -14.18
CA LEU A 106 -6.85 -0.46 -13.18
C LEU A 106 -7.63 -1.69 -12.72
N MET A 107 -8.11 -2.54 -13.63
CA MET A 107 -8.84 -3.76 -13.28
C MET A 107 -8.00 -4.70 -12.41
N ILE A 108 -6.72 -4.89 -12.75
CA ILE A 108 -5.79 -5.68 -11.93
C ILE A 108 -5.59 -5.02 -10.56
N SER A 109 -5.45 -3.70 -10.49
CA SER A 109 -5.31 -2.98 -9.22
C SER A 109 -6.53 -3.17 -8.32
N VAL A 110 -7.74 -3.09 -8.88
CA VAL A 110 -8.99 -3.33 -8.16
C VAL A 110 -9.06 -4.76 -7.64
N LEU A 111 -8.69 -5.75 -8.47
CA LEU A 111 -8.64 -7.15 -8.06
C LEU A 111 -7.63 -7.36 -6.92
N LEU A 112 -6.42 -6.81 -7.06
CA LEU A 112 -5.37 -6.92 -6.03
C LEU A 112 -5.78 -6.28 -4.71
N THR A 113 -6.49 -5.15 -4.74
CA THR A 113 -7.01 -4.51 -3.52
C THR A 113 -8.04 -5.39 -2.84
N SER A 114 -8.94 -6.00 -3.59
CA SER A 114 -9.92 -6.94 -3.05
C SER A 114 -9.25 -8.18 -2.45
N LEU A 115 -8.28 -8.77 -3.17
CA LEU A 115 -7.51 -9.92 -2.68
C LEU A 115 -6.71 -9.59 -1.42
N ALA A 116 -6.07 -8.43 -1.34
CA ALA A 116 -5.33 -7.99 -0.17
C ALA A 116 -6.21 -7.91 1.09
N ASN A 117 -7.48 -7.55 0.93
CA ASN A 117 -8.42 -7.46 2.05
C ASN A 117 -9.06 -8.82 2.40
N ILE A 118 -9.34 -9.68 1.41
CA ILE A 118 -9.92 -11.01 1.65
C ILE A 118 -8.87 -11.99 2.19
N PHE A 119 -7.65 -11.94 1.67
CA PHE A 119 -6.63 -12.96 1.92
C PHE A 119 -6.24 -13.06 3.40
N ASN A 120 -6.16 -11.94 4.10
CA ASN A 120 -5.89 -11.93 5.54
C ASN A 120 -7.02 -12.60 6.33
N TRP A 121 -8.26 -12.48 5.86
CA TRP A 121 -9.40 -13.17 6.44
C TRP A 121 -9.39 -14.67 6.10
N LEU A 122 -8.99 -15.05 4.88
CA LEU A 122 -8.91 -16.44 4.42
C LEU A 122 -7.87 -17.27 5.18
N ILE A 123 -6.71 -16.71 5.49
CA ILE A 123 -5.62 -17.41 6.19
C ILE A 123 -5.81 -17.40 7.71
N GLY A 124 -6.42 -16.36 8.26
CA GLY A 124 -6.60 -16.19 9.70
C GLY A 124 -7.54 -17.23 10.36
N GLY A 125 -8.13 -18.15 9.61
CA GLY A 125 -8.96 -19.23 10.16
C GLY A 125 -10.26 -18.76 10.84
N TYR A 126 -10.64 -17.50 10.67
CA TYR A 126 -11.85 -16.91 11.28
C TYR A 126 -13.17 -17.32 10.60
N TYR A 127 -13.15 -18.39 9.79
CA TYR A 127 -14.30 -18.84 8.99
C TYR A 127 -15.16 -19.83 9.75
N THR A 128 -15.97 -19.35 10.68
CA THR A 128 -16.97 -20.20 11.30
C THR A 128 -18.40 -19.79 11.00
N ASP A 129 -18.62 -18.51 10.64
CA ASP A 129 -19.98 -17.96 10.50
C ASP A 129 -20.21 -17.16 9.21
N MET A 130 -21.48 -17.22 8.71
CA MET A 130 -21.96 -16.44 7.57
C MET A 130 -21.74 -14.91 7.72
N THR A 131 -21.71 -14.40 8.95
CA THR A 131 -21.41 -12.99 9.26
C THR A 131 -20.00 -12.61 8.86
N THR A 132 -19.02 -13.48 9.06
CA THR A 132 -17.61 -13.28 8.72
C THR A 132 -17.41 -13.19 7.20
N TYR A 133 -18.10 -14.06 6.43
CA TYR A 133 -18.07 -13.98 4.96
C TYR A 133 -18.66 -12.67 4.44
N SER A 134 -19.77 -12.21 5.02
CA SER A 134 -20.42 -10.97 4.60
C SER A 134 -19.54 -9.75 4.88
N LEU A 135 -18.82 -9.73 6.00
CA LEU A 135 -17.85 -8.68 6.35
C LEU A 135 -16.64 -8.69 5.40
N ALA A 136 -16.04 -9.85 5.16
CA ALA A 136 -14.90 -9.97 4.23
C ALA A 136 -15.30 -9.51 2.82
N PHE A 137 -16.46 -9.89 2.33
CA PHE A 137 -17.01 -9.43 1.06
C PHE A 137 -17.23 -7.91 1.04
N SER A 138 -17.80 -7.35 2.11
CA SER A 138 -18.03 -5.90 2.24
C SER A 138 -16.72 -5.12 2.20
N PHE A 139 -15.66 -5.60 2.87
CA PHE A 139 -14.33 -4.98 2.82
C PHE A 139 -13.69 -5.08 1.43
N ALA A 140 -13.86 -6.20 0.74
CA ALA A 140 -13.37 -6.35 -0.63
C ALA A 140 -14.07 -5.39 -1.60
N VAL A 141 -15.38 -5.28 -1.52
CA VAL A 141 -16.18 -4.38 -2.38
C VAL A 141 -15.87 -2.91 -2.08
N SER A 142 -15.84 -2.51 -0.80
CA SER A 142 -15.55 -1.13 -0.42
C SER A 142 -14.14 -0.71 -0.84
N SER A 143 -13.15 -1.58 -0.70
CA SER A 143 -11.77 -1.31 -1.14
C SER A 143 -11.64 -1.24 -2.66
N ALA A 144 -12.39 -2.07 -3.41
CA ALA A 144 -12.47 -1.99 -4.87
C ALA A 144 -13.05 -0.64 -5.33
N ILE A 145 -14.16 -0.22 -4.73
CA ILE A 145 -14.81 1.09 -5.00
C ILE A 145 -13.85 2.22 -4.66
N ALA A 146 -13.21 2.19 -3.49
CA ALA A 146 -12.24 3.20 -3.07
C ALA A 146 -11.06 3.31 -4.05
N THR A 147 -10.54 2.18 -4.55
CA THR A 147 -9.47 2.16 -5.55
C THR A 147 -9.90 2.81 -6.86
N CYS A 148 -11.10 2.50 -7.35
CA CYS A 148 -11.66 3.11 -8.57
C CYS A 148 -11.85 4.62 -8.40
N ILE A 149 -12.45 5.05 -7.30
CA ILE A 149 -12.69 6.47 -7.01
C ILE A 149 -11.37 7.21 -6.86
N GLY A 150 -10.44 6.68 -6.06
CA GLY A 150 -9.12 7.28 -5.83
C GLY A 150 -8.31 7.43 -7.12
N ALA A 151 -8.31 6.40 -7.98
CA ALA A 151 -7.66 6.47 -9.29
C ALA A 151 -8.26 7.54 -10.20
N GLN A 152 -9.60 7.69 -10.20
CA GLN A 152 -10.28 8.73 -10.98
C GLN A 152 -9.99 10.13 -10.43
N PHE A 153 -10.00 10.31 -9.10
CA PHE A 153 -9.66 11.59 -8.48
C PHE A 153 -8.23 12.02 -8.81
N LEU A 154 -7.28 11.10 -8.75
CA LEU A 154 -5.88 11.40 -9.08
C LEU A 154 -5.70 11.75 -10.57
N LEU A 155 -6.49 11.15 -11.46
CA LEU A 155 -6.46 11.49 -12.89
C LEU A 155 -7.11 12.85 -13.19
N LYS A 156 -8.26 13.11 -12.59
CA LYS A 156 -9.03 14.35 -12.81
C LYS A 156 -8.48 15.51 -12.01
N GLY A 157 -7.90 15.25 -10.85
CA GLY A 157 -7.37 16.27 -9.93
C GLY A 157 -6.30 17.16 -10.56
N GLN A 158 -5.57 16.65 -11.57
CA GLN A 158 -4.63 17.46 -12.36
C GLN A 158 -5.32 18.52 -13.22
N HIS A 159 -6.63 18.39 -13.48
CA HIS A 159 -7.44 19.30 -14.29
C HIS A 159 -8.52 20.02 -13.49
N MET A 160 -8.61 19.79 -12.17
CA MET A 160 -9.56 20.48 -11.31
C MET A 160 -8.99 21.83 -10.90
N ASN A 161 -9.66 22.91 -11.32
CA ASN A 161 -9.41 24.24 -10.75
C ASN A 161 -9.94 24.26 -9.30
N ILE A 162 -9.07 23.90 -8.37
CA ILE A 162 -9.37 23.97 -6.95
C ILE A 162 -9.18 25.43 -6.52
N PRO A 163 -10.17 26.08 -5.90
CA PRO A 163 -10.11 27.52 -5.56
C PRO A 163 -9.14 27.84 -4.41
N PHE A 164 -8.41 26.88 -3.91
CA PHE A 164 -7.38 27.03 -2.88
C PHE A 164 -6.11 26.27 -3.24
N GLU A 165 -4.97 26.83 -2.86
CA GLU A 165 -3.68 26.18 -3.04
C GLU A 165 -3.56 25.00 -2.06
N VAL A 166 -3.47 23.77 -2.60
CA VAL A 166 -3.16 22.60 -1.79
C VAL A 166 -1.65 22.60 -1.50
N PRO A 167 -1.24 22.67 -0.22
CA PRO A 167 0.17 22.64 0.10
C PRO A 167 0.82 21.34 -0.39
N PRO A 168 2.05 21.39 -0.90
CA PRO A 168 2.74 20.21 -1.37
C PRO A 168 2.86 19.17 -0.26
N VAL A 169 2.62 17.90 -0.59
CA VAL A 169 2.76 16.79 0.35
C VAL A 169 4.21 16.72 0.83
N GLY A 170 4.43 17.18 2.04
CA GLY A 170 5.74 17.26 2.67
C GLY A 170 6.00 16.11 3.65
N LYS A 171 7.02 16.27 4.50
CA LYS A 171 7.38 15.30 5.53
C LYS A 171 6.25 15.01 6.53
N TRP A 172 5.31 15.93 6.71
CA TRP A 172 4.16 15.79 7.61
C TRP A 172 3.28 14.57 7.23
N ALA A 173 3.20 14.22 5.94
CA ALA A 173 2.39 13.07 5.49
C ALA A 173 2.90 11.73 6.03
N TYR A 174 4.20 11.60 6.27
CA TYR A 174 4.76 10.40 6.89
C TYR A 174 4.36 10.30 8.37
N TRP A 175 4.23 11.43 9.07
CA TRP A 175 3.80 11.47 10.47
C TRP A 175 2.31 11.17 10.65
N PHE A 176 1.50 11.38 9.61
CA PHE A 176 0.07 11.11 9.68
C PHE A 176 -0.20 9.67 10.13
N TYR A 177 0.51 8.70 9.56
CA TYR A 177 0.27 7.29 9.86
C TYR A 177 0.60 6.92 11.33
N PRO A 178 1.77 7.16 11.90
CA PRO A 178 2.03 6.83 13.29
C PRO A 178 1.18 7.65 14.26
N VAL A 179 0.92 8.93 13.97
CA VAL A 179 0.15 9.81 14.86
C VAL A 179 -1.31 9.37 14.96
N HIS A 180 -1.97 9.07 13.83
CA HIS A 180 -3.37 8.63 13.90
C HIS A 180 -3.53 7.29 14.63
N LEU A 181 -2.56 6.37 14.53
CA LEU A 181 -2.58 5.12 15.29
C LEU A 181 -2.50 5.37 16.80
N VAL A 182 -1.62 6.30 17.22
CA VAL A 182 -1.55 6.70 18.64
C VAL A 182 -2.88 7.30 19.12
N ILE A 183 -3.48 8.18 18.31
CA ILE A 183 -4.77 8.80 18.65
C ILE A 183 -5.85 7.73 18.80
N ILE A 184 -5.96 6.80 17.85
CA ILE A 184 -6.95 5.72 17.91
C ILE A 184 -6.68 4.84 19.13
N TRP A 185 -5.44 4.46 19.41
CA TRP A 185 -5.08 3.67 20.57
C TRP A 185 -5.49 4.35 21.89
N ILE A 186 -5.24 5.67 22.01
CA ILE A 186 -5.67 6.46 23.17
C ILE A 186 -7.20 6.42 23.32
N LEU A 187 -7.93 6.67 22.23
CA LEU A 187 -9.39 6.65 22.25
C LEU A 187 -9.94 5.29 22.68
N PHE A 188 -9.38 4.20 22.19
CA PHE A 188 -9.81 2.85 22.61
C PHE A 188 -9.46 2.51 24.06
N LYS A 189 -8.39 3.08 24.61
CA LYS A 189 -7.98 2.79 25.98
C LYS A 189 -8.79 3.53 27.03
N PHE A 190 -9.35 4.68 26.66
CA PHE A 190 -10.08 5.58 27.57
C PHE A 190 -11.59 5.68 27.25
N ALA A 191 -12.09 4.97 26.26
CA ALA A 191 -13.52 4.77 25.99
C ALA A 191 -14.06 3.56 26.74
#